data_8f3eeeacae7082c26d9595b002af39d5
#
_entry.id   8f3eeeacae7082c26d9595b002af39d5
#
_cell.length_a   1.000
_cell.length_b   1.000
_cell.length_c   1.000
_cell.angle_alpha   90.00
_cell.angle_beta   90.00
_cell.angle_gamma   90.00
#
_symmetry.space_group_name_H-M   'P 1'
#
loop_
_entity.id
_entity.type
_entity.pdbx_description
1 polymer ?
#
loop_
_entity_poly.entity_id
_entity_poly.type
_entity_poly.pdbx_seq_one_letter_code
_entity_poly.pdbx_strand_id
1 'polypeptide(L)'
;MSSSKIKVPSKGEKISYKNNQLVVPDNPIIPFIEGDGIGVDITPVMIDVVNAAVKSAYKGKREISWMEIYCGEKSVETYGNDTWLPDETIDAIKEYIVAIKGPLTTPIGGGIRSLNVTLRQKLDL
;
A
#
# COMPACT_ATOMS: atom_id res chain seq x y z
N MET A 1 18.57 2.57 15.04
CA MET A 1 17.38 1.78 14.61
C MET A 1 16.31 2.75 14.14
N SER A 2 16.00 2.75 12.86
CA SER A 2 14.89 3.56 12.36
C SER A 2 13.60 2.92 12.85
N SER A 3 12.83 3.63 13.66
CA SER A 3 11.49 3.16 14.05
C SER A 3 10.61 3.12 12.81
N SER A 4 9.86 2.03 12.62
CA SER A 4 8.88 1.91 11.55
C SER A 4 7.94 3.13 11.51
N LYS A 5 7.69 3.65 10.32
CA LYS A 5 6.72 4.73 10.08
C LYS A 5 5.35 4.19 9.70
N ILE A 6 5.27 2.91 9.34
CA ILE A 6 4.02 2.25 8.99
C ILE A 6 3.21 2.01 10.26
N LYS A 7 1.97 2.48 10.26
CA LYS A 7 1.03 2.26 11.37
C LYS A 7 0.07 1.14 10.99
N VAL A 8 0.28 -0.02 11.61
CA VAL A 8 -0.63 -1.15 11.42
C VAL A 8 -1.97 -0.83 12.10
N PRO A 9 -3.12 -1.00 11.40
CA PRO A 9 -4.43 -0.81 12.00
C PRO A 9 -4.63 -1.69 13.24
N SER A 10 -5.30 -1.16 14.26
CA SER A 10 -5.68 -1.93 15.46
C SER A 10 -6.77 -2.97 15.19
N LYS A 11 -7.52 -2.78 14.12
CA LYS A 11 -8.54 -3.70 13.60
C LYS A 11 -8.02 -4.40 12.36
N GLY A 12 -8.53 -5.61 12.14
CA GLY A 12 -8.26 -6.35 10.92
C GLY A 12 -7.19 -7.43 11.08
N GLU A 13 -7.15 -8.27 10.09
CA GLU A 13 -6.27 -9.43 10.03
C GLU A 13 -5.59 -9.51 8.67
N LYS A 14 -4.41 -10.13 8.63
CA LYS A 14 -3.69 -10.34 7.38
C LYS A 14 -4.39 -11.36 6.49
N ILE A 15 -4.40 -11.08 5.19
CA ILE A 15 -4.63 -12.13 4.19
C ILE A 15 -3.46 -13.11 4.27
N SER A 16 -3.72 -14.39 4.17
CA SER A 16 -2.71 -15.44 4.32
C SER A 16 -2.91 -16.58 3.33
N TYR A 17 -1.88 -17.39 3.16
CA TYR A 17 -1.98 -18.68 2.46
C TYR A 17 -2.00 -19.81 3.47
N LYS A 18 -2.94 -20.73 3.31
CA LYS A 18 -2.98 -22.02 4.03
C LYS A 18 -3.22 -23.13 3.01
N ASN A 19 -2.37 -24.14 3.01
CA ASN A 19 -2.46 -25.28 2.07
C ASN A 19 -2.58 -24.84 0.60
N ASN A 20 -1.79 -23.86 0.17
CA ASN A 20 -1.82 -23.25 -1.17
C ASN A 20 -3.15 -22.57 -1.54
N GLN A 21 -3.99 -22.26 -0.57
CA GLN A 21 -5.22 -21.51 -0.77
C GLN A 21 -5.13 -20.14 -0.09
N LEU A 22 -5.64 -19.12 -0.77
CA LEU A 22 -5.73 -17.79 -0.21
C LEU A 22 -6.86 -17.74 0.83
N VAL A 23 -6.52 -17.30 2.03
CA VAL A 23 -7.48 -17.09 3.12
C VAL A 23 -7.67 -15.61 3.34
N VAL A 24 -8.88 -15.11 3.07
CA VAL A 24 -9.24 -13.70 3.21
C VAL A 24 -10.17 -13.56 4.41
N PRO A 25 -9.75 -12.88 5.49
CA PRO A 25 -10.59 -12.64 6.66
C PRO A 25 -11.74 -11.67 6.34
N ASP A 26 -12.71 -11.57 7.24
CA ASP A 26 -13.85 -10.64 7.07
C ASP A 26 -13.44 -9.17 7.17
N ASN A 27 -12.34 -8.88 7.84
CA ASN A 27 -11.74 -7.55 7.92
C ASN A 27 -10.27 -7.60 7.52
N PRO A 28 -9.96 -7.72 6.21
CA PRO A 28 -8.57 -7.79 5.76
C PRO A 28 -7.86 -6.45 5.89
N ILE A 29 -6.60 -6.48 6.29
CA ILE A 29 -5.70 -5.33 6.22
C ILE A 29 -5.16 -5.26 4.80
N ILE A 30 -5.39 -4.15 4.10
CA ILE A 30 -4.88 -3.91 2.76
C ILE A 30 -3.97 -2.68 2.77
N PRO A 31 -2.66 -2.85 2.52
CA PRO A 31 -1.74 -1.75 2.32
C PRO A 31 -2.11 -0.91 1.10
N PHE A 32 -1.91 0.40 1.19
CA PHE A 32 -2.03 1.28 0.04
C PHE A 32 -0.93 2.34 0.02
N ILE A 33 -0.54 2.72 -1.19
CA ILE A 33 0.34 3.86 -1.46
C ILE A 33 -0.55 4.96 -2.04
N GLU A 34 -0.61 6.12 -1.37
CA GLU A 34 -1.40 7.26 -1.84
C GLU A 34 -0.96 7.72 -3.23
N GLY A 35 0.35 7.75 -3.44
CA GLY A 35 0.95 8.19 -4.69
C GLY A 35 1.25 9.69 -4.73
N ASP A 36 1.88 10.08 -5.83
CA ASP A 36 2.32 11.45 -6.08
C ASP A 36 1.32 12.20 -6.98
N GLY A 37 1.47 13.52 -7.06
CA GLY A 37 0.65 14.36 -7.92
C GLY A 37 -0.84 14.18 -7.66
N ILE A 38 -1.58 13.69 -8.66
CA ILE A 38 -3.02 13.44 -8.54
C ILE A 38 -3.40 12.32 -7.56
N GLY A 39 -2.42 11.56 -7.06
CA GLY A 39 -2.65 10.51 -6.06
C GLY A 39 -3.33 11.03 -4.80
N VAL A 40 -3.01 12.25 -4.38
CA VAL A 40 -3.63 12.93 -3.22
C VAL A 40 -5.13 13.11 -3.40
N ASP A 41 -5.58 13.30 -4.64
CA ASP A 41 -6.99 13.52 -4.98
C ASP A 41 -7.73 12.20 -5.23
N ILE A 42 -7.13 11.28 -5.99
CA ILE A 42 -7.82 10.06 -6.44
C ILE A 42 -7.80 8.93 -5.42
N THR A 43 -6.78 8.82 -4.58
CA THR A 43 -6.67 7.72 -3.62
C THR A 43 -7.76 7.76 -2.54
N PRO A 44 -8.09 8.92 -1.92
CA PRO A 44 -9.23 9.00 -1.01
C PRO A 44 -10.56 8.59 -1.66
N VAL A 45 -10.77 9.01 -2.91
CA VAL A 45 -11.96 8.63 -3.69
C VAL A 45 -12.01 7.12 -3.94
N MET A 46 -10.88 6.53 -4.30
CA MET A 46 -10.77 5.07 -4.46
C MET A 46 -11.15 4.34 -3.17
N ILE A 47 -10.63 4.77 -2.03
CA ILE A 47 -10.97 4.19 -0.72
C ILE A 47 -12.46 4.28 -0.44
N ASP A 48 -13.08 5.43 -0.66
CA ASP A 48 -14.51 5.64 -0.43
C ASP A 48 -15.37 4.76 -1.34
N VAL A 49 -15.03 4.67 -2.63
CA VAL A 49 -15.74 3.83 -3.60
C VAL A 49 -15.62 2.35 -3.24
N VAL A 50 -14.42 1.88 -2.92
CA VAL A 50 -14.19 0.48 -2.53
C VAL A 50 -14.90 0.14 -1.23
N ASN A 51 -14.84 1.02 -0.22
CA ASN A 51 -15.57 0.83 1.04
C ASN A 51 -17.08 0.73 0.81
N ALA A 52 -17.64 1.60 -0.02
CA ALA A 52 -19.07 1.57 -0.37
C ALA A 52 -19.45 0.27 -1.10
N ALA A 53 -18.61 -0.17 -2.05
CA ALA A 53 -18.82 -1.42 -2.78
C ALA A 53 -18.78 -2.64 -1.85
N VAL A 54 -17.81 -2.73 -0.95
CA VAL A 54 -17.68 -3.82 0.04
C VAL A 54 -18.89 -3.83 0.97
N LYS A 55 -19.28 -2.66 1.49
CA LYS A 55 -20.46 -2.54 2.36
C LYS A 55 -21.73 -3.01 1.65
N SER A 56 -21.92 -2.64 0.39
CA SER A 56 -23.07 -3.05 -0.41
C SER A 56 -23.07 -4.55 -0.70
N ALA A 57 -21.93 -5.07 -1.18
CA ALA A 57 -21.82 -6.48 -1.57
C ALA A 57 -21.98 -7.44 -0.39
N TYR A 58 -21.44 -7.09 0.76
CA TYR A 58 -21.44 -7.96 1.95
C TYR A 58 -22.43 -7.52 3.03
N LYS A 59 -23.27 -6.53 2.77
CA LYS A 59 -24.29 -6.01 3.69
C LYS A 59 -23.72 -5.61 5.07
N GLY A 60 -22.54 -5.02 5.07
CA GLY A 60 -21.82 -4.58 6.27
C GLY A 60 -21.15 -5.71 7.07
N LYS A 61 -21.16 -6.96 6.59
CA LYS A 61 -20.51 -8.10 7.27
C LYS A 61 -19.01 -8.14 7.08
N ARG A 62 -18.48 -7.42 6.08
CA ARG A 62 -17.06 -7.30 5.80
C ARG A 62 -16.66 -5.83 5.65
N GLU A 63 -15.46 -5.52 6.04
CA GLU A 63 -14.85 -4.21 5.86
C GLU A 63 -13.35 -4.34 5.62
N ILE A 64 -12.75 -3.36 4.94
CA ILE A 64 -11.30 -3.30 4.74
C ILE A 64 -10.69 -2.40 5.82
N SER A 65 -9.62 -2.86 6.45
CA SER A 65 -8.73 -2.02 7.26
C SER A 65 -7.57 -1.54 6.40
N TRP A 66 -7.59 -0.29 6.04
CA TRP A 66 -6.55 0.31 5.19
C TRP A 66 -5.28 0.61 6.00
N MET A 67 -4.14 0.29 5.42
CA MET A 67 -2.83 0.55 6.02
C MET A 67 -1.97 1.35 5.05
N GLU A 68 -1.68 2.61 5.38
CA GLU A 68 -0.82 3.43 4.53
C GLU A 68 0.64 2.95 4.59
N ILE A 69 1.22 2.76 3.41
CA ILE A 69 2.63 2.51 3.19
C ILE A 69 3.18 3.56 2.23
N TYR A 70 4.46 3.80 2.25
CA TYR A 70 5.03 4.99 1.62
C TYR A 70 5.94 4.63 0.45
N CYS A 71 5.79 5.37 -0.66
CA CYS A 71 6.65 5.34 -1.82
C CYS A 71 6.51 6.67 -2.57
N GLY A 72 7.57 7.14 -3.20
CA GLY A 72 7.58 8.39 -3.93
C GLY A 72 7.86 9.61 -3.06
N GLU A 73 7.32 10.76 -3.44
CA GLU A 73 7.56 12.05 -2.76
C GLU A 73 7.15 12.01 -1.30
N LYS A 74 5.99 11.46 -0.99
CA LYS A 74 5.51 11.31 0.40
C LYS A 74 6.43 10.45 1.27
N SER A 75 7.12 9.48 0.66
CA SER A 75 8.14 8.70 1.36
C SER A 75 9.32 9.56 1.76
N VAL A 76 9.83 10.40 0.86
CA VAL A 76 10.92 11.33 1.15
C VAL A 76 10.54 12.30 2.27
N GLU A 77 9.32 12.83 2.25
CA GLU A 77 8.81 13.69 3.31
C GLU A 77 8.74 12.98 4.67
N THR A 78 8.37 11.70 4.66
CA THR A 78 8.14 10.93 5.90
C THR A 78 9.42 10.38 6.51
N TYR A 79 10.35 9.90 5.66
CA TYR A 79 11.60 9.23 6.08
C TYR A 79 12.82 10.14 5.99
N GLY A 80 12.79 11.16 5.12
CA GLY A 80 13.96 11.98 4.81
C GLY A 80 15.01 11.26 3.96
N ASN A 81 16.19 11.88 3.82
CA ASN A 81 17.39 11.30 3.20
C ASN A 81 17.16 10.66 1.81
N ASP A 82 16.35 11.30 0.96
CA ASP A 82 16.04 10.80 -0.39
C ASP A 82 15.52 9.34 -0.41
N THR A 83 14.78 8.95 0.63
CA THR A 83 14.20 7.61 0.74
C THR A 83 12.91 7.52 -0.08
N TRP A 84 13.03 7.24 -1.36
CA TRP A 84 11.91 7.13 -2.30
C TRP A 84 11.11 5.82 -2.17
N LEU A 85 11.77 4.73 -1.79
CA LEU A 85 11.16 3.42 -1.61
C LEU A 85 11.79 2.72 -0.41
N PRO A 86 11.22 2.87 0.78
CA PRO A 86 11.70 2.20 1.98
C PRO A 86 11.63 0.67 1.85
N ASP A 87 12.59 -0.04 2.43
CA ASP A 87 12.54 -1.51 2.46
C ASP A 87 11.31 -2.01 3.20
N GLU A 88 10.87 -1.32 4.27
CA GLU A 88 9.64 -1.71 4.99
C GLU A 88 8.38 -1.64 4.13
N THR A 89 8.35 -0.81 3.08
CA THR A 89 7.24 -0.79 2.11
C THR A 89 7.21 -2.07 1.28
N ILE A 90 8.37 -2.53 0.80
CA ILE A 90 8.48 -3.81 0.08
C ILE A 90 8.10 -4.97 0.98
N ASP A 91 8.60 -4.97 2.21
CA ASP A 91 8.32 -6.02 3.19
C ASP A 91 6.82 -6.06 3.53
N ALA A 92 6.18 -4.90 3.71
CA ALA A 92 4.74 -4.81 3.94
C ALA A 92 3.94 -5.38 2.77
N ILE A 93 4.28 -5.06 1.52
CA ILE A 93 3.58 -5.60 0.35
C ILE A 93 3.69 -7.14 0.31
N LYS A 94 4.89 -7.67 0.57
CA LYS A 94 5.10 -9.13 0.61
C LYS A 94 4.32 -9.79 1.76
N GLU A 95 4.36 -9.17 2.93
CA GLU A 95 3.74 -9.72 4.14
C GLU A 95 2.22 -9.73 4.07
N TYR A 96 1.61 -8.68 3.50
CA TYR A 96 0.15 -8.52 3.42
C TYR A 96 -0.45 -9.05 2.11
N ILE A 97 0.38 -9.50 1.17
CA ILE A 97 0.02 -10.20 -0.08
C ILE A 97 -0.64 -9.31 -1.13
N VAL A 98 -1.58 -8.47 -0.75
CA VAL A 98 -2.34 -7.57 -1.64
C VAL A 98 -2.08 -6.13 -1.23
N ALA A 99 -1.80 -5.27 -2.21
CA ALA A 99 -1.66 -3.83 -1.98
C ALA A 99 -2.25 -3.05 -3.16
N ILE A 100 -2.70 -1.84 -2.90
CA ILE A 100 -3.17 -0.90 -3.91
C ILE A 100 -2.18 0.26 -3.99
N LYS A 101 -1.76 0.59 -5.21
CA LYS A 101 -0.78 1.64 -5.46
C LYS A 101 -1.38 2.77 -6.29
N GLY A 102 -1.29 3.99 -5.78
CA GLY A 102 -1.54 5.21 -6.54
C GLY A 102 -0.44 5.53 -7.56
N PRO A 103 -0.58 6.61 -8.33
CA PRO A 103 0.42 7.01 -9.31
C PRO A 103 1.73 7.42 -8.63
N LEU A 104 2.86 7.14 -9.28
CA LEU A 104 4.18 7.52 -8.78
C LEU A 104 4.91 8.33 -9.84
N THR A 105 5.50 9.44 -9.42
CA THR A 105 6.36 10.28 -10.25
C THR A 105 7.81 9.82 -10.14
N THR A 106 8.47 9.66 -11.27
CA THR A 106 9.92 9.43 -11.31
C THR A 106 10.61 10.78 -11.48
N PRO A 107 11.51 11.18 -10.55
CA PRO A 107 12.25 12.42 -10.68
C PRO A 107 13.07 12.46 -11.98
N ILE A 108 12.97 13.58 -12.71
CA ILE A 108 13.74 13.79 -13.95
C ILE A 108 15.15 14.26 -13.59
N GLY A 109 16.17 13.64 -14.16
CA GLY A 109 17.56 14.09 -14.05
C GLY A 109 18.33 13.62 -12.81
N GLY A 110 17.72 12.88 -11.90
CA GLY A 110 18.36 12.42 -10.66
C GLY A 110 19.02 11.03 -10.72
N GLY A 111 19.06 10.38 -11.88
CA GLY A 111 19.58 9.01 -11.97
C GLY A 111 18.76 7.95 -11.25
N ILE A 112 17.60 8.33 -10.73
CA ILE A 112 16.69 7.42 -10.00
C ILE A 112 15.93 6.57 -11.01
N ARG A 113 16.04 5.24 -10.85
CA ARG A 113 15.26 4.30 -11.64
C ARG A 113 13.76 4.48 -11.34
N SER A 114 12.91 4.29 -12.34
CA SER A 114 11.46 4.30 -12.16
C SER A 114 11.04 3.44 -10.97
N LEU A 115 10.34 4.05 -10.01
CA LEU A 115 9.84 3.37 -8.82
C LEU A 115 8.87 2.24 -9.18
N ASN A 116 8.05 2.44 -10.23
CA ASN A 116 7.16 1.41 -10.74
C ASN A 116 7.91 0.17 -11.24
N VAL A 117 9.00 0.38 -11.97
CA VAL A 117 9.87 -0.70 -12.46
C VAL A 117 10.56 -1.40 -11.28
N THR A 118 11.05 -0.63 -10.31
CA THR A 118 11.71 -1.18 -9.13
C THR A 118 10.76 -2.04 -8.31
N LEU A 119 9.52 -1.59 -8.09
CA LEU A 119 8.48 -2.38 -7.41
C LEU A 119 8.22 -3.70 -8.12
N ARG A 120 8.01 -3.66 -9.45
CA ARG A 120 7.78 -4.88 -10.25
C ARG A 120 8.93 -5.87 -10.14
N GLN A 121 10.17 -5.39 -10.22
CA GLN A 121 11.34 -6.25 -10.11
C GLN A 121 11.54 -6.85 -8.72
N LYS A 122 11.38 -6.04 -7.66
CA LYS A 122 11.55 -6.50 -6.28
C LYS A 122 10.44 -7.44 -5.80
N LEU A 123 9.26 -7.34 -6.39
CA LEU A 123 8.08 -8.12 -6.04
C LEU A 123 7.79 -9.26 -7.04
N ASP A 124 8.59 -9.37 -8.09
CA ASP A 124 8.43 -10.39 -9.15
C ASP A 124 7.05 -10.34 -9.82
N LEU A 125 6.64 -9.11 -10.23
CA LEU A 125 5.36 -8.79 -10.86
C LEU A 125 5.49 -8.50 -12.36
#